data_5fd3436d465fe59eaf55d7aadf963cee
#
_entry.id   5fd3436d465fe59eaf55d7aadf963cee
#
_cell.length_a   1.000
_cell.length_b   1.000
_cell.length_c   1.000
_cell.angle_alpha   90.00
_cell.angle_beta   90.00
_cell.angle_gamma   90.00
#
_symmetry.space_group_name_H-M   'P 1'
#
loop_
_entity.id
_entity.type
_entity.pdbx_description
1 polymer ?
#
loop_
_entity_poly.entity_id
_entity_poly.type
_entity_poly.pdbx_seq_one_letter_code
_entity_poly.pdbx_strand_id
1 'polypeptide(L)'
;MAGSTLASPSTDNKALVAKSSAQSPGREAWRRFKRHKLAVVCTIVLSFIVLAVLLGPFVWRVPINEIDFMSRMQGPSWAHPLGTDDLGQDILARVLYGGRISLAVGLAAMLIAITVGVVVGAVAGMSKGPVDVFLMWITDLFLSLPQLPLLLLIFYLFNDTLKKMVGPEAGVFVLVVAVIGGLRW
;
A
#
# COMPACT_ATOMS: atom_id res chain seq x y z
N MET A 1 -27.80 -63.95 18.05
CA MET A 1 -28.41 -62.58 18.11
C MET A 1 -27.63 -61.73 19.07
N ALA A 2 -26.67 -60.93 18.63
CA ALA A 2 -25.91 -60.03 19.45
C ALA A 2 -26.36 -58.59 19.08
N GLY A 3 -27.10 -57.97 20.01
CA GLY A 3 -27.57 -56.60 19.87
C GLY A 3 -26.44 -55.63 20.20
N SER A 4 -25.95 -54.90 19.20
CA SER A 4 -25.02 -53.78 19.36
C SER A 4 -25.78 -52.55 19.89
N THR A 5 -25.66 -52.30 21.17
CA THR A 5 -26.08 -51.03 21.82
C THR A 5 -25.19 -49.91 21.32
N LEU A 6 -25.72 -49.09 20.41
CA LEU A 6 -25.09 -47.78 20.04
C LEU A 6 -25.17 -46.86 21.26
N ALA A 7 -24.03 -46.68 21.94
CA ALA A 7 -23.90 -45.69 23.00
C ALA A 7 -24.14 -44.30 22.44
N SER A 8 -25.16 -43.60 22.91
CA SER A 8 -25.41 -42.20 22.60
C SER A 8 -24.24 -41.36 23.11
N PRO A 9 -23.75 -40.37 22.33
CA PRO A 9 -22.65 -39.50 22.78
C PRO A 9 -23.08 -38.75 24.04
N SER A 10 -22.30 -38.89 25.09
CA SER A 10 -22.55 -38.33 26.43
C SER A 10 -22.69 -36.80 26.30
N THR A 11 -23.63 -36.25 27.06
CA THR A 11 -23.94 -34.79 27.16
C THR A 11 -22.71 -33.95 27.51
N ASP A 12 -21.72 -34.55 28.18
CA ASP A 12 -20.42 -33.94 28.51
C ASP A 12 -19.57 -33.61 27.31
N ASN A 13 -19.58 -34.43 26.25
CA ASN A 13 -18.83 -34.14 25.03
C ASN A 13 -19.41 -32.94 24.28
N LYS A 14 -20.72 -32.71 24.31
CA LYS A 14 -21.36 -31.51 23.71
C LYS A 14 -21.01 -30.23 24.48
N ALA A 15 -20.92 -30.32 25.81
CA ALA A 15 -20.54 -29.17 26.66
C ALA A 15 -19.06 -28.79 26.52
N LEU A 16 -18.17 -29.76 26.26
CA LEU A 16 -16.74 -29.54 26.02
C LEU A 16 -16.51 -28.90 24.62
N VAL A 17 -17.26 -29.33 23.62
CA VAL A 17 -17.21 -28.74 22.25
C VAL A 17 -17.81 -27.34 22.23
N ALA A 18 -18.89 -27.08 22.99
CA ALA A 18 -19.50 -25.76 23.07
C ALA A 18 -18.63 -24.72 23.80
N LYS A 19 -17.79 -25.15 24.76
CA LYS A 19 -16.88 -24.25 25.47
C LYS A 19 -15.66 -23.81 24.63
N SER A 20 -15.33 -24.52 23.56
CA SER A 20 -14.16 -24.21 22.71
C SER A 20 -14.43 -23.15 21.63
N SER A 21 -15.69 -22.73 21.43
CA SER A 21 -16.11 -22.05 20.20
C SER A 21 -16.41 -20.55 20.28
N ALA A 22 -16.17 -19.88 21.40
CA ALA A 22 -16.61 -18.49 21.55
C ALA A 22 -15.47 -17.44 21.60
N GLN A 23 -14.33 -17.70 20.98
CA GLN A 23 -13.33 -16.64 20.81
C GLN A 23 -13.56 -15.96 19.46
N SER A 24 -13.86 -14.64 19.47
CA SER A 24 -14.01 -13.90 18.22
C SER A 24 -12.73 -14.01 17.38
N PRO A 25 -12.84 -14.24 16.06
CA PRO A 25 -11.69 -14.41 15.17
C PRO A 25 -10.65 -13.29 15.28
N GLY A 26 -11.11 -12.05 15.51
CA GLY A 26 -10.24 -10.89 15.68
C GLY A 26 -9.38 -10.95 16.95
N ARG A 27 -9.92 -11.47 18.07
CA ARG A 27 -9.17 -11.59 19.32
C ARG A 27 -8.09 -12.68 19.23
N GLU A 28 -8.38 -13.74 18.50
CA GLU A 28 -7.38 -14.80 18.25
C GLU A 28 -6.29 -14.32 17.31
N ALA A 29 -6.64 -13.63 16.21
CA ALA A 29 -5.69 -13.03 15.29
C ALA A 29 -4.77 -12.03 16.02
N TRP A 30 -5.33 -11.17 16.88
CA TRP A 30 -4.55 -10.23 17.68
C TRP A 30 -3.62 -10.91 18.68
N ARG A 31 -4.05 -12.00 19.29
CA ARG A 31 -3.21 -12.79 20.20
C ARG A 31 -2.06 -13.48 19.46
N ARG A 32 -2.32 -14.03 18.26
CA ARG A 32 -1.30 -14.63 17.39
C ARG A 32 -0.30 -13.59 16.91
N PHE A 33 -0.78 -12.41 16.48
CA PHE A 33 0.05 -11.28 16.07
C PHE A 33 1.04 -10.87 17.17
N LYS A 34 0.56 -10.62 18.40
CA LYS A 34 1.43 -10.27 19.54
C LYS A 34 2.48 -11.32 19.90
N ARG A 35 2.23 -12.59 19.60
CA ARG A 35 3.18 -13.67 19.82
C ARG A 35 4.29 -13.72 18.77
N HIS A 36 4.06 -13.12 17.60
CA HIS A 36 5.01 -13.12 16.51
C HIS A 36 5.93 -11.90 16.65
N LYS A 37 7.06 -12.07 17.33
CA LYS A 37 8.00 -10.97 17.65
C LYS A 37 8.41 -10.15 16.42
N LEU A 38 8.71 -10.81 15.30
CA LEU A 38 9.08 -10.14 14.07
C LEU A 38 7.95 -9.24 13.52
N ALA A 39 6.70 -9.72 13.55
CA ALA A 39 5.55 -8.93 13.11
C ALA A 39 5.37 -7.66 13.96
N VAL A 40 5.55 -7.79 15.29
CA VAL A 40 5.46 -6.65 16.21
C VAL A 40 6.58 -5.64 15.91
N VAL A 41 7.82 -6.09 15.75
CA VAL A 41 8.96 -5.22 15.43
C VAL A 41 8.73 -4.50 14.10
N CYS A 42 8.34 -5.22 13.02
CA CYS A 42 8.06 -4.62 11.72
C CYS A 42 6.92 -3.59 11.81
N THR A 43 5.89 -3.86 12.60
CA THR A 43 4.78 -2.91 12.79
C THR A 43 5.24 -1.65 13.51
N ILE A 44 6.09 -1.77 14.53
CA ILE A 44 6.65 -0.63 15.24
C ILE A 44 7.50 0.23 14.28
N VAL A 45 8.41 -0.41 13.52
CA VAL A 45 9.27 0.30 12.55
C VAL A 45 8.43 0.98 11.48
N LEU A 46 7.44 0.28 10.91
CA LEU A 46 6.55 0.87 9.91
C LEU A 46 5.75 2.04 10.47
N SER A 47 5.18 1.88 11.67
CA SER A 47 4.44 2.95 12.33
C SER A 47 5.33 4.17 12.61
N PHE A 48 6.58 3.95 13.02
CA PHE A 48 7.55 5.01 13.23
C PHE A 48 7.84 5.77 11.91
N ILE A 49 8.09 5.06 10.81
CA ILE A 49 8.33 5.66 9.49
C ILE A 49 7.12 6.48 9.04
N VAL A 50 5.92 5.91 9.14
CA VAL A 50 4.68 6.61 8.75
C VAL A 50 4.48 7.87 9.60
N LEU A 51 4.65 7.77 10.90
CA LEU A 51 4.53 8.93 11.80
C LEU A 51 5.61 9.98 11.53
N ALA A 52 6.86 9.57 11.32
CA ALA A 52 7.95 10.48 10.97
C ALA A 52 7.66 11.24 9.68
N VAL A 53 7.17 10.56 8.65
CA VAL A 53 6.81 11.17 7.36
C VAL A 53 5.61 12.10 7.49
N LEU A 54 4.59 11.75 8.27
CA LEU A 54 3.39 12.57 8.44
C LEU A 54 3.62 13.78 9.36
N LEU A 55 4.33 13.58 10.45
CA LEU A 55 4.55 14.61 11.47
C LEU A 55 5.87 15.38 11.28
N GLY A 56 6.86 14.75 10.65
CA GLY A 56 8.19 15.31 10.46
C GLY A 56 8.22 16.71 9.86
N PRO A 57 7.50 17.03 8.77
CA PRO A 57 7.48 18.39 8.21
C PRO A 57 6.87 19.47 9.12
N PHE A 58 6.14 19.10 10.17
CA PHE A 58 5.69 20.06 11.17
C PHE A 58 6.78 20.39 12.20
N VAL A 59 7.68 19.44 12.43
CA VAL A 59 8.82 19.57 13.34
C VAL A 59 10.01 20.15 12.59
N TRP A 60 10.32 19.60 11.42
CA TRP A 60 11.44 20.00 10.55
C TRP A 60 10.93 20.88 9.41
N ARG A 61 10.93 22.18 9.63
CA ARG A 61 10.33 23.19 8.72
C ARG A 61 11.33 23.79 7.74
N VAL A 62 12.35 23.05 7.36
CA VAL A 62 13.33 23.50 6.37
C VAL A 62 12.69 23.44 4.99
N PRO A 63 12.81 24.49 4.16
CA PRO A 63 12.29 24.51 2.80
C PRO A 63 12.96 23.44 1.93
N ILE A 64 12.14 22.68 1.18
CA ILE A 64 12.63 21.54 0.37
C ILE A 64 13.29 21.94 -0.94
N ASN A 65 12.99 23.16 -1.44
CA ASN A 65 13.44 23.65 -2.75
C ASN A 65 14.43 24.83 -2.62
N GLU A 66 14.86 25.18 -1.42
CA GLU A 66 15.82 26.26 -1.21
C GLU A 66 17.20 25.76 -1.66
N ILE A 67 17.79 26.48 -2.60
CA ILE A 67 19.12 26.19 -3.13
C ILE A 67 20.13 27.02 -2.36
N ASP A 68 21.05 26.38 -1.64
CA ASP A 68 22.15 27.01 -0.94
C ASP A 68 23.49 26.45 -1.41
N PHE A 69 24.09 27.13 -2.38
CA PHE A 69 25.40 26.71 -2.91
C PHE A 69 26.55 26.75 -1.89
N MET A 70 26.39 27.47 -0.76
CA MET A 70 27.39 27.50 0.30
C MET A 70 27.35 26.24 1.16
N SER A 71 26.20 25.59 1.22
CA SER A 71 25.98 24.38 2.01
C SER A 71 25.95 23.09 1.16
N ARG A 72 26.61 23.09 -0.01
CA ARG A 72 26.64 21.95 -0.92
C ARG A 72 27.40 20.76 -0.34
N MET A 73 26.86 19.54 -0.52
CA MET A 73 27.52 18.28 -0.18
C MET A 73 28.03 18.23 1.27
N GLN A 74 27.37 18.92 2.19
CA GLN A 74 27.71 18.87 3.60
C GLN A 74 27.30 17.53 4.22
N GLY A 75 28.18 16.98 5.05
CA GLY A 75 27.89 15.80 5.84
C GLY A 75 26.81 16.04 6.91
N PRO A 76 26.35 14.98 7.59
CA PRO A 76 25.38 15.10 8.68
C PRO A 76 25.82 16.08 9.76
N SER A 77 24.94 17.00 10.13
CA SER A 77 25.16 18.03 11.14
C SER A 77 23.89 18.31 11.92
N TRP A 78 23.95 19.08 12.99
CA TRP A 78 22.75 19.51 13.73
C TRP A 78 21.80 20.39 12.90
N ALA A 79 22.35 21.16 11.95
CA ALA A 79 21.55 21.96 11.02
C ALA A 79 20.95 21.11 9.88
N HIS A 80 21.64 20.05 9.47
CA HIS A 80 21.25 19.13 8.40
C HIS A 80 21.50 17.69 8.84
N PRO A 81 20.56 17.04 9.57
CA PRO A 81 20.77 15.72 10.17
C PRO A 81 21.16 14.60 9.20
N LEU A 82 20.70 14.66 7.96
CA LEU A 82 21.09 13.74 6.88
C LEU A 82 22.05 14.38 5.87
N GLY A 83 22.55 15.58 6.15
CA GLY A 83 23.39 16.35 5.23
C GLY A 83 22.59 17.06 4.14
N THR A 84 23.32 17.59 3.16
CA THR A 84 22.77 18.32 2.01
C THR A 84 23.19 17.67 0.69
N ASP A 85 22.40 17.91 -0.35
CA ASP A 85 22.70 17.41 -1.71
C ASP A 85 23.65 18.34 -2.51
N ASP A 86 23.79 18.07 -3.79
CA ASP A 86 24.61 18.83 -4.74
C ASP A 86 24.10 20.26 -5.01
N LEU A 87 22.88 20.57 -4.63
CA LEU A 87 22.29 21.91 -4.69
C LEU A 87 22.27 22.59 -3.32
N GLY A 88 22.75 21.94 -2.26
CA GLY A 88 22.69 22.43 -0.88
C GLY A 88 21.32 22.25 -0.22
N GLN A 89 20.43 21.45 -0.80
CA GLN A 89 19.10 21.20 -0.27
C GLN A 89 19.15 20.18 0.89
N ASP A 90 18.34 20.37 1.91
CA ASP A 90 18.29 19.47 3.08
C ASP A 90 17.70 18.10 2.72
N ILE A 91 18.49 17.05 2.89
CA ILE A 91 18.08 15.69 2.53
C ILE A 91 16.95 15.18 3.43
N LEU A 92 16.97 15.51 4.75
CA LEU A 92 15.92 15.09 5.67
C LEU A 92 14.56 15.71 5.30
N ALA A 93 14.53 17.02 5.01
CA ALA A 93 13.32 17.70 4.58
C ALA A 93 12.74 17.06 3.31
N ARG A 94 13.60 16.74 2.34
CA ARG A 94 13.20 16.08 1.08
C ARG A 94 12.69 14.67 1.29
N VAL A 95 13.31 13.87 2.15
CA VAL A 95 12.86 12.51 2.50
C VAL A 95 11.49 12.55 3.18
N LEU A 96 11.28 13.46 4.12
CA LEU A 96 10.00 13.62 4.81
C LEU A 96 8.87 14.05 3.85
N TYR A 97 9.14 15.01 2.99
CA TYR A 97 8.16 15.48 2.01
C TYR A 97 7.88 14.44 0.92
N GLY A 98 8.93 13.87 0.32
CA GLY A 98 8.81 12.80 -0.67
C GLY A 98 8.11 11.56 -0.13
N GLY A 99 8.34 11.24 1.14
CA GLY A 99 7.64 10.16 1.84
C GLY A 99 6.13 10.37 1.92
N ARG A 100 5.65 11.60 2.14
CA ARG A 100 4.21 11.93 2.11
C ARG A 100 3.61 11.67 0.74
N ILE A 101 4.28 12.13 -0.32
CA ILE A 101 3.83 11.91 -1.69
C ILE A 101 3.80 10.41 -1.99
N SER A 102 4.85 9.67 -1.61
CA SER A 102 4.93 8.21 -1.82
C SER A 102 3.81 7.46 -1.11
N LEU A 103 3.50 7.82 0.15
CA LEU A 103 2.39 7.23 0.89
C LEU A 103 1.04 7.57 0.24
N ALA A 104 0.83 8.81 -0.18
CA ALA A 104 -0.41 9.24 -0.83
C ALA A 104 -0.62 8.51 -2.17
N VAL A 105 0.43 8.43 -3.02
CA VAL A 105 0.40 7.68 -4.27
C VAL A 105 0.12 6.20 -4.03
N GLY A 106 0.84 5.58 -3.07
CA GLY A 106 0.67 4.16 -2.75
C GLY A 106 -0.74 3.83 -2.27
N LEU A 107 -1.29 4.64 -1.36
CA LEU A 107 -2.66 4.46 -0.87
C LEU A 107 -3.71 4.67 -1.97
N ALA A 108 -3.58 5.72 -2.76
CA ALA A 108 -4.52 6.01 -3.84
C ALA A 108 -4.47 4.92 -4.93
N ALA A 109 -3.28 4.51 -5.35
CA ALA A 109 -3.12 3.43 -6.34
C ALA A 109 -3.66 2.08 -5.81
N MET A 110 -3.42 1.77 -4.53
CA MET A 110 -3.98 0.57 -3.88
C MET A 110 -5.50 0.58 -3.88
N LEU A 111 -6.15 1.71 -3.56
CA LEU A 111 -7.61 1.82 -3.56
C LEU A 111 -8.18 1.59 -4.96
N ILE A 112 -7.57 2.17 -6.00
CA ILE A 112 -7.97 1.93 -7.38
C ILE A 112 -7.81 0.46 -7.74
N ALA A 113 -6.63 -0.13 -7.48
CA ALA A 113 -6.33 -1.51 -7.81
C ALA A 113 -7.30 -2.49 -7.13
N ILE A 114 -7.57 -2.31 -5.83
CA ILE A 114 -8.52 -3.14 -5.10
C ILE A 114 -9.94 -2.97 -5.64
N THR A 115 -10.37 -1.74 -5.89
CA THR A 115 -11.73 -1.49 -6.38
C THR A 115 -11.94 -2.12 -7.75
N VAL A 116 -11.03 -1.88 -8.70
CA VAL A 116 -11.10 -2.47 -10.05
C VAL A 116 -10.98 -3.98 -9.98
N GLY A 117 -9.98 -4.52 -9.25
CA GLY A 117 -9.75 -5.95 -9.13
C GLY A 117 -10.94 -6.69 -8.50
N VAL A 118 -11.55 -6.13 -7.45
CA VAL A 118 -12.75 -6.73 -6.82
C VAL A 118 -13.94 -6.71 -7.79
N VAL A 119 -14.18 -5.60 -8.49
CA VAL A 119 -15.28 -5.49 -9.44
C VAL A 119 -15.09 -6.47 -10.59
N VAL A 120 -13.92 -6.46 -11.23
CA VAL A 120 -13.63 -7.37 -12.36
C VAL A 120 -13.65 -8.83 -11.92
N GLY A 121 -12.99 -9.14 -10.80
CA GLY A 121 -12.96 -10.50 -10.25
C GLY A 121 -14.33 -11.00 -9.82
N ALA A 122 -15.17 -10.14 -9.21
CA ALA A 122 -16.54 -10.52 -8.85
C ALA A 122 -17.41 -10.76 -10.09
N VAL A 123 -17.33 -9.89 -11.11
CA VAL A 123 -18.08 -10.06 -12.36
C VAL A 123 -17.63 -11.33 -13.08
N ALA A 124 -16.32 -11.57 -13.20
CA ALA A 124 -15.79 -12.79 -13.82
C ALA A 124 -16.24 -14.06 -13.07
N GLY A 125 -16.09 -14.06 -11.73
CA GLY A 125 -16.48 -15.22 -10.91
C GLY A 125 -17.98 -15.50 -10.87
N MET A 126 -18.83 -14.49 -11.06
CA MET A 126 -20.29 -14.65 -11.15
C MET A 126 -20.76 -14.98 -12.58
N SER A 127 -19.97 -14.66 -13.58
CA SER A 127 -20.27 -14.91 -14.99
C SER A 127 -19.75 -16.28 -15.40
N LYS A 128 -20.42 -16.91 -16.35
CA LYS A 128 -19.98 -18.17 -16.96
C LYS A 128 -19.79 -17.96 -18.46
N GLY A 129 -18.85 -18.71 -19.06
CA GLY A 129 -18.66 -18.74 -20.51
C GLY A 129 -17.91 -17.52 -21.05
N PRO A 130 -18.38 -16.84 -22.12
CA PRO A 130 -17.58 -15.87 -22.87
C PRO A 130 -17.21 -14.61 -22.08
N VAL A 131 -18.01 -14.22 -21.11
CA VAL A 131 -17.74 -13.01 -20.27
C VAL A 131 -16.53 -13.24 -19.36
N ASP A 132 -16.48 -14.39 -18.69
CA ASP A 132 -15.36 -14.78 -17.84
C ASP A 132 -14.06 -14.86 -18.66
N VAL A 133 -14.11 -15.58 -19.79
CA VAL A 133 -12.96 -15.73 -20.71
C VAL A 133 -12.46 -14.35 -21.20
N PHE A 134 -13.37 -13.44 -21.55
CA PHE A 134 -13.01 -12.11 -22.02
C PHE A 134 -12.35 -11.25 -20.91
N LEU A 135 -12.92 -11.27 -19.70
CA LEU A 135 -12.35 -10.53 -18.57
C LEU A 135 -10.97 -11.09 -18.18
N MET A 136 -10.79 -12.39 -18.15
CA MET A 136 -9.49 -13.02 -17.91
C MET A 136 -8.48 -12.67 -18.99
N TRP A 137 -8.89 -12.68 -20.27
CA TRP A 137 -8.03 -12.28 -21.38
C TRP A 137 -7.55 -10.80 -21.24
N ILE A 138 -8.45 -9.88 -20.86
CA ILE A 138 -8.07 -8.48 -20.57
C ILE A 138 -7.07 -8.43 -19.41
N THR A 139 -7.32 -9.16 -18.34
CA THR A 139 -6.42 -9.22 -17.18
C THR A 139 -5.01 -9.67 -17.60
N ASP A 140 -4.93 -10.74 -18.39
CA ASP A 140 -3.66 -11.26 -18.91
C ASP A 140 -2.96 -10.25 -19.83
N LEU A 141 -3.73 -9.51 -20.63
CA LEU A 141 -3.21 -8.42 -21.46
C LEU A 141 -2.55 -7.34 -20.60
N PHE A 142 -3.22 -6.85 -19.55
CA PHE A 142 -2.65 -5.86 -18.65
C PHE A 142 -1.41 -6.36 -17.92
N LEU A 143 -1.40 -7.62 -17.48
CA LEU A 143 -0.25 -8.25 -16.81
C LEU A 143 0.95 -8.44 -17.75
N SER A 144 0.71 -8.59 -19.05
CA SER A 144 1.78 -8.75 -20.05
C SER A 144 2.48 -7.44 -20.41
N LEU A 145 1.87 -6.28 -20.11
CA LEU A 145 2.44 -4.98 -20.43
C LEU A 145 3.64 -4.64 -19.55
N PRO A 146 4.77 -4.23 -20.13
CA PRO A 146 5.93 -3.82 -19.34
C PRO A 146 5.65 -2.48 -18.65
N GLN A 147 5.45 -2.52 -17.34
CA GLN A 147 4.97 -1.39 -16.53
C GLN A 147 5.83 -0.12 -16.67
N LEU A 148 7.16 -0.24 -16.60
CA LEU A 148 8.06 0.92 -16.65
C LEU A 148 8.03 1.64 -18.00
N PRO A 149 8.20 0.96 -19.15
CA PRO A 149 8.08 1.59 -20.46
C PRO A 149 6.71 2.26 -20.67
N LEU A 150 5.63 1.59 -20.23
CA LEU A 150 4.29 2.13 -20.38
C LEU A 150 4.08 3.37 -19.49
N LEU A 151 4.58 3.37 -18.26
CA LEU A 151 4.54 4.53 -17.38
C LEU A 151 5.25 5.73 -18.02
N LEU A 152 6.46 5.53 -18.57
CA LEU A 152 7.22 6.57 -19.22
C LEU A 152 6.51 7.10 -20.47
N LEU A 153 5.92 6.22 -21.27
CA LEU A 153 5.15 6.60 -22.45
C LEU A 153 3.94 7.45 -22.10
N ILE A 154 3.13 7.00 -21.15
CA ILE A 154 1.94 7.73 -20.69
C ILE A 154 2.34 9.06 -20.05
N PHE A 155 3.41 9.06 -19.25
CA PHE A 155 3.94 10.29 -18.68
C PHE A 155 4.33 11.28 -19.78
N TYR A 156 5.09 10.84 -20.80
CA TYR A 156 5.49 11.69 -21.92
C TYR A 156 4.30 12.27 -22.70
N LEU A 157 3.28 11.45 -22.95
CA LEU A 157 2.13 11.87 -23.75
C LEU A 157 1.15 12.80 -22.99
N PHE A 158 0.93 12.56 -21.71
CA PHE A 158 -0.16 13.18 -20.96
C PHE A 158 0.28 14.18 -19.90
N ASN A 159 1.58 14.24 -19.57
CA ASN A 159 2.10 15.11 -18.51
C ASN A 159 1.72 16.59 -18.72
N ASP A 160 1.90 17.13 -19.92
CA ASP A 160 1.60 18.53 -20.19
C ASP A 160 0.10 18.82 -20.22
N THR A 161 -0.70 17.87 -20.69
CA THR A 161 -2.16 17.99 -20.70
C THR A 161 -2.72 18.00 -19.28
N LEU A 162 -2.28 17.07 -18.43
CA LEU A 162 -2.73 16.99 -17.05
C LEU A 162 -2.24 18.16 -16.20
N LYS A 163 -1.01 18.63 -16.41
CA LYS A 163 -0.49 19.83 -15.74
C LYS A 163 -1.34 21.06 -16.05
N LYS A 164 -1.79 21.22 -17.30
CA LYS A 164 -2.67 22.33 -17.71
C LYS A 164 -4.07 22.22 -17.11
N MET A 165 -4.60 21.00 -16.94
CA MET A 165 -5.97 20.79 -16.45
C MET A 165 -6.08 20.88 -14.91
N VAL A 166 -5.12 20.32 -14.18
CA VAL A 166 -5.23 20.10 -12.73
C VAL A 166 -4.09 20.78 -11.95
N GLY A 167 -3.15 21.36 -12.65
CA GLY A 167 -1.95 21.97 -12.07
C GLY A 167 -0.73 21.04 -12.09
N PRO A 168 0.48 21.59 -11.92
CA PRO A 168 1.73 20.85 -12.14
C PRO A 168 1.92 19.68 -11.17
N GLU A 169 1.66 19.87 -9.88
CA GLU A 169 1.86 18.83 -8.87
C GLU A 169 0.74 17.79 -8.89
N ALA A 170 -0.52 18.25 -8.94
CA ALA A 170 -1.68 17.38 -8.99
C ALA A 170 -1.75 16.56 -10.28
N GLY A 171 -1.34 17.13 -11.42
CA GLY A 171 -1.31 16.44 -12.72
C GLY A 171 -0.37 15.23 -12.70
N VAL A 172 0.85 15.40 -12.18
CA VAL A 172 1.80 14.30 -12.03
C VAL A 172 1.29 13.24 -11.06
N PHE A 173 0.73 13.66 -9.92
CA PHE A 173 0.15 12.75 -8.92
C PHE A 173 -0.96 11.88 -9.54
N VAL A 174 -1.95 12.50 -10.18
CA VAL A 174 -3.08 11.79 -10.81
C VAL A 174 -2.59 10.80 -11.87
N LEU A 175 -1.62 11.21 -12.70
CA LEU A 175 -1.08 10.36 -13.75
C LEU A 175 -0.40 9.11 -13.17
N VAL A 176 0.47 9.28 -12.18
CA VAL A 176 1.18 8.18 -11.55
C VAL A 176 0.21 7.23 -10.85
N VAL A 177 -0.76 7.76 -10.11
CA VAL A 177 -1.80 6.97 -9.42
C VAL A 177 -2.66 6.19 -10.42
N ALA A 178 -3.10 6.84 -11.51
CA ALA A 178 -3.92 6.19 -12.53
C ALA A 178 -3.18 5.05 -13.24
N VAL A 179 -1.90 5.27 -13.59
CA VAL A 179 -1.11 4.23 -14.26
C VAL A 179 -0.79 3.09 -13.33
N ILE A 180 -0.29 3.36 -12.12
CA ILE A 180 0.07 2.29 -11.17
C ILE A 180 -1.18 1.53 -10.71
N GLY A 181 -2.24 2.25 -10.31
CA GLY A 181 -3.49 1.64 -9.86
C GLY A 181 -4.26 0.93 -10.97
N GLY A 182 -4.23 1.49 -12.19
CA GLY A 182 -4.91 0.93 -13.35
C GLY A 182 -4.20 -0.24 -14.02
N LEU A 183 -2.91 -0.46 -13.78
CA LEU A 183 -2.17 -1.59 -14.33
C LEU A 183 -2.01 -2.78 -13.37
N ARG A 184 -2.27 -2.58 -12.08
CA ARG A 184 -2.02 -3.58 -11.02
C ARG A 184 -3.26 -4.07 -10.29
N TRP A 185 -4.40 -3.94 -10.90
CA TRP A 185 -5.66 -4.47 -10.35
C TRP A 185 -5.87 -5.98 -10.53
#